data_d385713fd69e10df840f020fd58d220a
#
_entry.id   d385713fd69e10df840f020fd58d220a
#
_cell.length_a   1.000
_cell.length_b   1.000
_cell.length_c   1.000
_cell.angle_alpha   90.00
_cell.angle_beta   90.00
_cell.angle_gamma   90.00
#
_symmetry.space_group_name_H-M   'P 1'
#
loop_
_entity.id
_entity.type
_entity.pdbx_description
1 polymer ?
#
loop_
_entity_poly.entity_id
_entity_poly.type
_entity_poly.pdbx_seq_one_letter_code
_entity_poly.pdbx_strand_id
1 'polypeptide(L)'
;MKIYTKTGDKGETSLIGGIRISKGDPRIVAYGSVDELNSNIGIAISSLGLKNRDLFLDLINIMTRIQSELFIVGSDLADPRFAAGSQNQYKTPRTEEKMASALEGAIDKFETELEPITFFILPGGSIEASLFHVTRTIARRAESAVTALSKDQIINPIVLVYLNRLSDFLFVAARLINKRLGIKDIAWRPR
;
A
#
# COMPACT_ATOMS: atom_id res chain seq x y z
N MET A 1 8.82 -13.92 25.70
CA MET A 1 7.44 -13.41 25.57
C MET A 1 6.68 -14.30 24.61
N LYS A 2 5.45 -14.72 24.91
CA LYS A 2 4.64 -15.52 23.96
C LYS A 2 3.99 -14.58 22.96
N ILE A 3 3.95 -14.97 21.67
CA ILE A 3 3.32 -14.18 20.62
C ILE A 3 1.79 -14.17 20.71
N TYR A 4 1.19 -15.23 21.23
CA TYR A 4 -0.26 -15.35 21.39
C TYR A 4 -0.70 -14.95 22.80
N THR A 5 -1.82 -14.20 22.88
CA THR A 5 -2.42 -13.72 24.15
C THR A 5 -3.74 -14.42 24.48
N LYS A 6 -4.34 -15.12 23.52
CA LYS A 6 -5.66 -15.78 23.60
C LYS A 6 -6.83 -14.83 23.85
N THR A 7 -6.61 -13.53 23.93
CA THR A 7 -7.67 -12.53 24.19
C THR A 7 -8.60 -12.30 22.99
N GLY A 8 -8.19 -12.77 21.80
CA GLY A 8 -8.94 -12.60 20.54
C GLY A 8 -9.72 -13.85 20.08
N ASP A 9 -9.74 -14.94 20.86
CA ASP A 9 -10.30 -16.23 20.42
C ASP A 9 -11.82 -16.23 20.27
N LYS A 10 -12.49 -15.21 20.85
CA LYS A 10 -13.95 -15.01 20.73
C LYS A 10 -14.35 -14.06 19.59
N GLY A 11 -13.46 -13.79 18.65
CA GLY A 11 -13.74 -12.92 17.50
C GLY A 11 -13.68 -11.42 17.80
N GLU A 12 -13.08 -11.04 18.91
CA GLU A 12 -12.85 -9.63 19.28
C GLU A 12 -11.37 -9.27 19.26
N THR A 13 -11.10 -7.96 19.11
CA THR A 13 -9.77 -7.38 19.22
C THR A 13 -9.83 -6.02 19.92
N SER A 14 -8.68 -5.40 20.15
CA SER A 14 -8.62 -4.05 20.73
C SER A 14 -8.02 -3.07 19.72
N LEU A 15 -8.64 -1.90 19.61
CA LEU A 15 -8.06 -0.74 18.93
C LEU A 15 -7.00 -0.05 19.80
N ILE A 16 -6.25 0.87 19.22
CA ILE A 16 -5.38 1.77 19.97
C ILE A 16 -6.25 2.56 20.95
N GLY A 17 -5.86 2.55 22.24
CA GLY A 17 -6.68 3.11 23.33
C GLY A 17 -7.51 2.08 24.09
N GLY A 18 -7.43 0.79 23.72
CA GLY A 18 -7.99 -0.32 24.50
C GLY A 18 -9.48 -0.63 24.23
N ILE A 19 -10.10 0.07 23.30
CA ILE A 19 -11.51 -0.18 22.94
C ILE A 19 -11.63 -1.56 22.31
N ARG A 20 -12.49 -2.42 22.88
CA ARG A 20 -12.79 -3.76 22.35
C ARG A 20 -13.83 -3.67 21.23
N ILE A 21 -13.55 -4.30 20.09
CA ILE A 21 -14.46 -4.36 18.95
C ILE A 21 -14.40 -5.75 18.28
N SER A 22 -15.40 -6.03 17.46
CA SER A 22 -15.40 -7.24 16.62
C SER A 22 -14.26 -7.24 15.61
N LYS A 23 -13.68 -8.40 15.35
CA LYS A 23 -12.71 -8.58 14.24
C LYS A 23 -13.36 -8.36 12.85
N GLY A 24 -14.70 -8.42 12.75
CA GLY A 24 -15.45 -8.08 11.55
C GLY A 24 -15.80 -6.59 11.40
N ASP A 25 -15.36 -5.72 12.31
CA ASP A 25 -15.60 -4.28 12.22
C ASP A 25 -14.93 -3.70 10.97
N PRO A 26 -15.59 -2.76 10.22
CA PRO A 26 -15.03 -2.12 9.04
C PRO A 26 -13.63 -1.51 9.25
N ARG A 27 -13.34 -1.02 10.45
CA ARG A 27 -12.01 -0.48 10.81
C ARG A 27 -10.94 -1.56 10.84
N ILE A 28 -11.29 -2.75 11.37
CA ILE A 28 -10.39 -3.90 11.36
C ILE A 28 -10.14 -4.39 9.94
N VAL A 29 -11.19 -4.45 9.12
CA VAL A 29 -11.09 -4.83 7.70
C VAL A 29 -10.19 -3.85 6.95
N ALA A 30 -10.34 -2.55 7.17
CA ALA A 30 -9.55 -1.51 6.52
C ALA A 30 -8.05 -1.65 6.83
N TYR A 31 -7.65 -1.64 8.10
CA TYR A 31 -6.21 -1.75 8.42
C TYR A 31 -5.66 -3.16 8.16
N GLY A 32 -6.50 -4.21 8.26
CA GLY A 32 -6.11 -5.56 7.86
C GLY A 32 -5.79 -5.66 6.36
N SER A 33 -6.54 -4.94 5.52
CA SER A 33 -6.23 -4.85 4.08
C SER A 33 -4.92 -4.10 3.81
N VAL A 34 -4.58 -3.10 4.64
CA VAL A 34 -3.28 -2.41 4.59
C VAL A 34 -2.13 -3.34 5.01
N ASP A 35 -2.34 -4.19 6.01
CA ASP A 35 -1.37 -5.19 6.44
C ASP A 35 -1.13 -6.27 5.37
N GLU A 36 -2.20 -6.73 4.71
CA GLU A 36 -2.10 -7.62 3.54
C GLU A 36 -1.28 -6.97 2.41
N LEU A 37 -1.55 -5.70 2.11
CA LEU A 37 -0.78 -4.93 1.13
C LEU A 37 0.70 -4.88 1.50
N ASN A 38 1.03 -4.60 2.76
CA ASN A 38 2.40 -4.53 3.24
C ASN A 38 3.13 -5.88 3.08
N SER A 39 2.45 -6.98 3.37
CA SER A 39 2.98 -8.33 3.17
C SER A 39 3.26 -8.64 1.69
N ASN A 40 2.36 -8.23 0.79
CA ASN A 40 2.55 -8.39 -0.65
C ASN A 40 3.69 -7.52 -1.20
N ILE A 41 3.91 -6.33 -0.66
CA ILE A 41 5.09 -5.51 -0.97
C ILE A 41 6.38 -6.27 -0.61
N GLY A 42 6.40 -6.98 0.51
CA GLY A 42 7.52 -7.84 0.89
C GLY A 42 7.82 -8.91 -0.16
N ILE A 43 6.80 -9.56 -0.73
CA ILE A 43 6.95 -10.53 -1.83
C ILE A 43 7.52 -9.83 -3.07
N ALA A 44 6.99 -8.67 -3.45
CA ALA A 44 7.44 -7.90 -4.59
C ALA A 44 8.93 -7.48 -4.46
N ILE A 45 9.34 -6.99 -3.31
CA ILE A 45 10.76 -6.66 -3.02
C ILE A 45 11.64 -7.91 -3.16
N SER A 46 11.22 -9.02 -2.57
CA SER A 46 11.98 -10.28 -2.61
C SER A 46 12.20 -10.77 -4.03
N SER A 47 11.19 -10.63 -4.91
CA SER A 47 11.30 -11.01 -6.32
C SER A 47 12.37 -10.23 -7.08
N LEU A 48 12.50 -8.92 -6.81
CA LEU A 48 13.53 -8.07 -7.41
C LEU A 48 14.94 -8.45 -6.96
N GLY A 49 15.07 -8.91 -5.71
CA GLY A 49 16.35 -9.27 -5.11
C GLY A 49 16.96 -10.57 -5.61
N LEU A 50 16.19 -11.45 -6.26
CA LEU A 50 16.63 -12.81 -6.59
C LEU A 50 17.69 -12.86 -7.69
N LYS A 51 17.59 -12.04 -8.74
CA LYS A 51 18.45 -12.13 -9.93
C LYS A 51 19.08 -10.80 -10.35
N ASN A 52 18.45 -9.68 -10.07
CA ASN A 52 18.79 -8.38 -10.65
C ASN A 52 18.80 -7.26 -9.60
N ARG A 53 19.29 -7.53 -8.39
CA ARG A 53 19.24 -6.61 -7.26
C ARG A 53 19.78 -5.22 -7.59
N ASP A 54 20.94 -5.15 -8.26
CA ASP A 54 21.59 -3.88 -8.55
C ASP A 54 20.80 -3.04 -9.56
N LEU A 55 20.14 -3.71 -10.51
CA LEU A 55 19.29 -3.05 -11.51
C LEU A 55 18.05 -2.36 -10.87
N PHE A 56 17.60 -2.82 -9.71
CA PHE A 56 16.38 -2.37 -9.02
C PHE A 56 16.65 -1.79 -7.64
N LEU A 57 17.88 -1.44 -7.29
CA LEU A 57 18.24 -0.98 -5.96
C LEU A 57 17.47 0.28 -5.55
N ASP A 58 17.25 1.21 -6.49
CA ASP A 58 16.45 2.41 -6.29
C ASP A 58 15.00 2.09 -5.97
N LEU A 59 14.39 1.17 -6.73
CA LEU A 59 13.01 0.70 -6.51
C LEU A 59 12.88 -0.07 -5.18
N ILE A 60 13.82 -0.96 -4.87
CA ILE A 60 13.86 -1.71 -3.60
C ILE A 60 13.89 -0.74 -2.41
N ASN A 61 14.71 0.31 -2.46
CA ASN A 61 14.81 1.29 -1.38
C ASN A 61 13.48 2.05 -1.18
N ILE A 62 12.83 2.45 -2.27
CA ILE A 62 11.51 3.11 -2.21
C ILE A 62 10.46 2.16 -1.63
N MET A 63 10.40 0.91 -2.10
CA MET A 63 9.45 -0.09 -1.62
C MET A 63 9.65 -0.41 -0.13
N THR A 64 10.89 -0.46 0.35
CA THR A 64 11.20 -0.67 1.77
C THR A 64 10.72 0.51 2.63
N ARG A 65 10.87 1.75 2.14
CA ARG A 65 10.28 2.92 2.79
C ARG A 65 8.75 2.81 2.84
N ILE A 66 8.09 2.42 1.73
CA ILE A 66 6.65 2.24 1.64
C ILE A 66 6.16 1.21 2.68
N GLN A 67 6.89 0.12 2.93
CA GLN A 67 6.54 -0.83 3.99
C GLN A 67 6.50 -0.17 5.37
N SER A 68 7.47 0.68 5.67
CA SER A 68 7.48 1.44 6.93
C SER A 68 6.33 2.45 7.00
N GLU A 69 6.02 3.12 5.89
CA GLU A 69 4.90 4.06 5.79
C GLU A 69 3.54 3.36 5.96
N LEU A 70 3.38 2.13 5.46
CA LEU A 70 2.16 1.35 5.65
C LEU A 70 1.91 0.94 7.10
N PHE A 71 2.95 0.78 7.93
CA PHE A 71 2.77 0.66 9.38
C PHE A 71 2.21 1.95 9.99
N ILE A 72 2.63 3.12 9.49
CA ILE A 72 2.07 4.41 9.92
C ILE A 72 0.60 4.48 9.51
N VAL A 73 0.26 4.15 8.26
CA VAL A 73 -1.12 4.11 7.74
C VAL A 73 -1.99 3.16 8.57
N GLY A 74 -1.51 1.95 8.86
CA GLY A 74 -2.22 0.98 9.68
C GLY A 74 -2.46 1.48 11.11
N SER A 75 -1.47 2.11 11.73
CA SER A 75 -1.58 2.70 13.06
C SER A 75 -2.56 3.88 13.08
N ASP A 76 -2.55 4.72 12.04
CA ASP A 76 -3.47 5.85 11.90
C ASP A 76 -4.92 5.37 11.80
N LEU A 77 -5.18 4.34 11.00
CA LEU A 77 -6.51 3.72 10.88
C LEU A 77 -6.95 2.99 12.16
N ALA A 78 -6.03 2.37 12.90
CA ALA A 78 -6.32 1.66 14.14
C ALA A 78 -6.61 2.60 15.32
N ASP A 79 -6.42 3.91 15.17
CA ASP A 79 -6.68 4.90 16.21
C ASP A 79 -7.97 5.69 15.93
N PRO A 80 -9.10 5.36 16.60
CA PRO A 80 -10.39 6.02 16.36
C PRO A 80 -10.44 7.46 16.88
N ARG A 81 -9.45 7.92 17.64
CA ARG A 81 -9.45 9.23 18.30
C ARG A 81 -9.03 10.36 17.36
N PHE A 82 -8.67 10.08 16.11
CA PHE A 82 -8.47 11.13 15.10
C PHE A 82 -9.69 12.03 14.99
N ALA A 83 -10.91 11.44 15.10
CA ALA A 83 -12.19 12.15 15.06
C ALA A 83 -12.41 13.14 16.22
N ALA A 84 -11.79 12.90 17.37
CA ALA A 84 -12.11 13.63 18.59
C ALA A 84 -11.34 14.97 18.73
N GLY A 85 -10.46 15.33 17.76
CA GLY A 85 -9.55 16.49 17.90
C GLY A 85 -8.66 16.36 19.15
N SER A 86 -8.63 15.18 19.77
CA SER A 86 -7.91 14.93 21.02
C SER A 86 -6.41 15.06 20.77
N GLN A 87 -5.74 15.73 21.70
CA GLN A 87 -4.29 15.68 21.73
C GLN A 87 -3.84 14.21 21.68
N ASN A 88 -2.92 13.91 20.77
CA ASN A 88 -2.44 12.54 20.55
C ASN A 88 -1.62 12.06 21.76
N GLN A 89 -2.31 11.73 22.88
CA GLN A 89 -1.69 11.29 24.14
C GLN A 89 -0.78 10.08 23.96
N TYR A 90 -1.06 9.24 22.96
CA TYR A 90 -0.29 8.01 22.68
C TYR A 90 0.78 8.21 21.59
N LYS A 91 0.97 9.46 21.10
CA LYS A 91 1.92 9.78 20.02
C LYS A 91 1.80 8.81 18.84
N THR A 92 0.58 8.40 18.51
CA THR A 92 0.32 7.51 17.34
C THR A 92 0.82 8.22 16.09
N PRO A 93 1.70 7.61 15.30
CA PRO A 93 2.16 8.21 14.04
C PRO A 93 0.97 8.39 13.09
N ARG A 94 1.00 9.48 12.32
CA ARG A 94 -0.07 9.83 11.38
C ARG A 94 0.46 9.87 9.96
N THR A 95 -0.41 9.53 9.02
CA THR A 95 -0.13 9.68 7.59
C THR A 95 -0.06 11.17 7.26
N GLU A 96 1.00 11.59 6.59
CA GLU A 96 1.29 12.99 6.25
C GLU A 96 1.34 13.19 4.74
N GLU A 97 0.99 14.40 4.25
CA GLU A 97 1.03 14.76 2.82
C GLU A 97 2.39 14.52 2.17
N LYS A 98 3.48 14.74 2.90
CA LYS A 98 4.83 14.48 2.40
C LYS A 98 5.06 13.04 1.94
N MET A 99 4.32 12.06 2.51
CA MET A 99 4.41 10.67 2.12
C MET A 99 3.81 10.46 0.71
N ALA A 100 2.65 11.08 0.43
CA ALA A 100 2.04 11.05 -0.90
C ALA A 100 2.90 11.79 -1.93
N SER A 101 3.39 12.99 -1.59
CA SER A 101 4.28 13.78 -2.47
C SER A 101 5.59 13.05 -2.79
N ALA A 102 6.11 12.25 -1.86
CA ALA A 102 7.28 11.42 -2.12
C ALA A 102 7.01 10.26 -3.11
N LEU A 103 5.77 9.76 -3.18
CA LEU A 103 5.34 8.81 -4.22
C LEU A 103 5.22 9.50 -5.58
N GLU A 104 4.64 10.71 -5.62
CA GLU A 104 4.52 11.53 -6.83
C GLU A 104 5.90 11.80 -7.44
N GLY A 105 6.85 12.26 -6.64
CA GLY A 105 8.22 12.49 -7.11
C GLY A 105 8.93 11.21 -7.60
N ALA A 106 8.58 10.03 -7.04
CA ALA A 106 9.10 8.75 -7.53
C ALA A 106 8.44 8.33 -8.86
N ILE A 107 7.13 8.59 -9.03
CA ILE A 107 6.41 8.39 -10.28
C ILE A 107 7.05 9.25 -11.38
N ASP A 108 7.15 10.56 -11.16
CA ASP A 108 7.71 11.51 -12.13
C ASP A 108 9.12 11.09 -12.55
N LYS A 109 9.96 10.70 -11.60
CA LYS A 109 11.30 10.20 -11.87
C LYS A 109 11.29 8.96 -12.77
N PHE A 110 10.46 7.97 -12.47
CA PHE A 110 10.44 6.71 -13.21
C PHE A 110 9.79 6.84 -14.58
N GLU A 111 8.82 7.74 -14.73
CA GLU A 111 8.21 8.02 -16.03
C GLU A 111 9.21 8.59 -17.06
N THR A 112 10.32 9.22 -16.62
CA THR A 112 11.38 9.66 -17.54
C THR A 112 12.06 8.51 -18.28
N GLU A 113 12.00 7.28 -17.74
CA GLU A 113 12.54 6.07 -18.38
C GLU A 113 11.53 5.37 -19.31
N LEU A 114 10.23 5.77 -19.25
CA LEU A 114 9.13 5.08 -19.90
C LEU A 114 8.61 5.83 -21.12
N GLU A 115 8.17 5.09 -22.13
CA GLU A 115 7.39 5.67 -23.22
C GLU A 115 6.01 6.12 -22.71
N PRO A 116 5.49 7.26 -23.18
CA PRO A 116 4.15 7.70 -22.85
C PRO A 116 3.10 6.62 -23.16
N ILE A 117 2.18 6.39 -22.22
CA ILE A 117 1.11 5.43 -22.41
C ILE A 117 -0.09 6.07 -23.11
N THR A 118 -0.53 5.49 -24.23
CA THR A 118 -1.67 5.99 -25.03
C THR A 118 -2.78 4.94 -25.15
N PHE A 119 -2.62 3.80 -24.51
CA PHE A 119 -3.57 2.67 -24.55
C PHE A 119 -3.53 1.89 -23.23
N PHE A 120 -4.57 1.12 -22.96
CA PHE A 120 -4.53 0.18 -21.84
C PHE A 120 -3.55 -0.96 -22.14
N ILE A 121 -2.83 -1.38 -21.11
CA ILE A 121 -1.92 -2.53 -21.18
C ILE A 121 -2.50 -3.73 -20.42
N LEU A 122 -2.17 -4.92 -20.89
CA LEU A 122 -2.45 -6.15 -20.13
C LEU A 122 -1.48 -6.22 -18.94
N PRO A 123 -1.98 -6.42 -17.70
CA PRO A 123 -1.13 -6.64 -16.54
C PRO A 123 -0.30 -7.91 -16.71
N GLY A 124 1.04 -7.78 -16.79
CA GLY A 124 1.89 -8.93 -17.04
C GLY A 124 3.32 -8.53 -17.46
N GLY A 125 3.97 -9.42 -18.18
CA GLY A 125 5.38 -9.30 -18.59
C GLY A 125 6.26 -10.25 -17.78
N SER A 126 7.28 -9.75 -17.10
CA SER A 126 8.09 -10.54 -16.17
C SER A 126 7.27 -10.98 -14.94
N ILE A 127 7.78 -11.97 -14.20
CA ILE A 127 7.18 -12.39 -12.92
C ILE A 127 7.19 -11.22 -11.94
N GLU A 128 8.30 -10.47 -11.87
CA GLU A 128 8.47 -9.32 -11.01
C GLU A 128 7.42 -8.24 -11.31
N ALA A 129 7.27 -7.85 -12.59
CA ALA A 129 6.26 -6.88 -13.01
C ALA A 129 4.82 -7.37 -12.73
N SER A 130 4.56 -8.66 -12.95
CA SER A 130 3.25 -9.27 -12.64
C SER A 130 2.92 -9.21 -11.15
N LEU A 131 3.89 -9.43 -10.26
CA LEU A 131 3.73 -9.28 -8.81
C LEU A 131 3.43 -7.82 -8.42
N PHE A 132 4.06 -6.84 -9.07
CA PHE A 132 3.73 -5.43 -8.87
C PHE A 132 2.31 -5.09 -9.33
N HIS A 133 1.82 -5.67 -10.43
CA HIS A 133 0.43 -5.52 -10.84
C HIS A 133 -0.55 -6.16 -9.83
N VAL A 134 -0.22 -7.34 -9.26
CA VAL A 134 -1.02 -7.94 -8.17
C VAL A 134 -1.03 -7.02 -6.96
N THR A 135 0.13 -6.55 -6.50
CA THR A 135 0.26 -5.63 -5.36
C THR A 135 -0.55 -4.34 -5.59
N ARG A 136 -0.54 -3.80 -6.82
CA ARG A 136 -1.38 -2.67 -7.22
C ARG A 136 -2.87 -2.94 -7.02
N THR A 137 -3.35 -4.11 -7.39
CA THR A 137 -4.78 -4.44 -7.20
C THR A 137 -5.14 -4.62 -5.73
N ILE A 138 -4.21 -5.11 -4.91
CA ILE A 138 -4.36 -5.19 -3.46
C ILE A 138 -4.37 -3.78 -2.85
N ALA A 139 -3.52 -2.85 -3.31
CA ALA A 139 -3.55 -1.45 -2.88
C ALA A 139 -4.92 -0.81 -3.16
N ARG A 140 -5.49 -1.03 -4.34
CA ARG A 140 -6.84 -0.56 -4.69
C ARG A 140 -7.93 -1.19 -3.83
N ARG A 141 -7.80 -2.46 -3.45
CA ARG A 141 -8.73 -3.11 -2.51
C ARG A 141 -8.62 -2.49 -1.11
N ALA A 142 -7.41 -2.22 -0.63
CA ALA A 142 -7.21 -1.51 0.64
C ALA A 142 -7.80 -0.10 0.61
N GLU A 143 -7.58 0.66 -0.46
CA GLU A 143 -8.21 1.97 -0.70
C GLU A 143 -9.73 1.89 -0.64
N SER A 144 -10.34 0.89 -1.30
CA SER A 144 -11.79 0.69 -1.29
C SER A 144 -12.32 0.37 0.12
N ALA A 145 -11.60 -0.44 0.91
CA ALA A 145 -11.99 -0.75 2.29
C ALA A 145 -11.92 0.49 3.19
N VAL A 146 -10.87 1.32 3.03
CA VAL A 146 -10.73 2.59 3.76
C VAL A 146 -11.80 3.60 3.33
N THR A 147 -12.12 3.65 2.03
CA THR A 147 -13.23 4.48 1.50
C THR A 147 -14.58 4.06 2.09
N ALA A 148 -14.83 2.76 2.22
CA ALA A 148 -16.04 2.27 2.87
C ALA A 148 -16.10 2.70 4.35
N LEU A 149 -14.99 2.55 5.07
CA LEU A 149 -14.86 2.99 6.47
C LEU A 149 -15.13 4.50 6.63
N SER A 150 -14.62 5.32 5.71
CA SER A 150 -14.74 6.79 5.78
C SER A 150 -16.18 7.32 5.62
N LYS A 151 -17.14 6.49 5.18
CA LYS A 151 -18.54 6.89 5.07
C LYS A 151 -19.20 7.03 6.44
N ASP A 152 -18.83 6.17 7.38
CA ASP A 152 -19.47 6.06 8.67
C ASP A 152 -18.58 6.51 9.84
N GLN A 153 -17.26 6.61 9.59
CA GLN A 153 -16.30 6.95 10.63
C GLN A 153 -15.28 7.98 10.12
N ILE A 154 -14.94 8.92 10.97
CA ILE A 154 -13.92 9.92 10.67
C ILE A 154 -12.54 9.25 10.68
N ILE A 155 -11.77 9.47 9.61
CA ILE A 155 -10.39 9.02 9.43
C ILE A 155 -9.51 10.19 8.99
N ASN A 156 -8.21 10.01 9.01
CA ASN A 156 -7.29 10.94 8.37
C ASN A 156 -7.46 10.87 6.83
N PRO A 157 -7.91 11.95 6.16
CA PRO A 157 -8.17 11.93 4.71
C PRO A 157 -6.90 11.68 3.88
N ILE A 158 -5.73 11.99 4.40
CA ILE A 158 -4.45 11.77 3.72
C ILE A 158 -4.18 10.27 3.49
N VAL A 159 -4.77 9.38 4.29
CA VAL A 159 -4.69 7.94 4.09
C VAL A 159 -5.24 7.54 2.71
N LEU A 160 -6.39 8.10 2.31
CA LEU A 160 -6.97 7.83 0.99
C LEU A 160 -6.09 8.36 -0.14
N VAL A 161 -5.56 9.59 0.01
CA VAL A 161 -4.65 10.18 -0.97
C VAL A 161 -3.40 9.30 -1.12
N TYR A 162 -2.82 8.85 -0.02
CA TYR A 162 -1.63 8.00 -0.04
C TYR A 162 -1.88 6.66 -0.73
N LEU A 163 -2.96 5.95 -0.40
CA LEU A 163 -3.28 4.64 -0.98
C LEU A 163 -3.59 4.74 -2.49
N ASN A 164 -4.30 5.79 -2.89
CA ASN A 164 -4.54 6.07 -4.30
C ASN A 164 -3.22 6.27 -5.05
N ARG A 165 -2.37 7.17 -4.56
CA ARG A 165 -1.06 7.46 -5.15
C ARG A 165 -0.12 6.24 -5.15
N LEU A 166 -0.20 5.39 -4.11
CA LEU A 166 0.56 4.14 -4.06
C LEU A 166 0.13 3.18 -5.18
N SER A 167 -1.16 3.13 -5.52
CA SER A 167 -1.61 2.30 -6.64
C SER A 167 -1.06 2.79 -7.99
N ASP A 168 -0.95 4.11 -8.19
CA ASP A 168 -0.35 4.69 -9.41
C ASP A 168 1.16 4.40 -9.47
N PHE A 169 1.86 4.59 -8.35
CA PHE A 169 3.27 4.22 -8.23
C PHE A 169 3.54 2.76 -8.60
N LEU A 170 2.74 1.83 -8.08
CA LEU A 170 2.89 0.41 -8.37
C LEU A 170 2.65 0.06 -9.85
N PHE A 171 1.76 0.81 -10.53
CA PHE A 171 1.57 0.67 -11.97
C PHE A 171 2.81 1.11 -12.75
N VAL A 172 3.35 2.29 -12.44
CA VAL A 172 4.57 2.82 -13.08
C VAL A 172 5.76 1.91 -12.80
N ALA A 173 5.91 1.43 -11.57
CA ALA A 173 6.96 0.50 -11.18
C ALA A 173 6.90 -0.84 -11.94
N ALA A 174 5.70 -1.40 -12.18
CA ALA A 174 5.56 -2.62 -12.98
C ALA A 174 6.05 -2.42 -14.42
N ARG A 175 5.72 -1.28 -15.04
CA ARG A 175 6.20 -0.92 -16.38
C ARG A 175 7.71 -0.71 -16.41
N LEU A 176 8.24 -0.01 -15.40
CA LEU A 176 9.69 0.21 -15.24
C LEU A 176 10.45 -1.11 -15.18
N ILE A 177 9.95 -2.07 -14.41
CA ILE A 177 10.55 -3.40 -14.28
C ILE A 177 10.60 -4.08 -15.65
N ASN A 178 9.50 -4.11 -16.39
CA ASN A 178 9.47 -4.66 -17.73
C ASN A 178 10.46 -3.95 -18.65
N LYS A 179 10.49 -2.61 -18.65
CA LYS A 179 11.40 -1.80 -19.47
C LYS A 179 12.87 -2.14 -19.17
N ARG A 180 13.25 -2.18 -17.91
CA ARG A 180 14.64 -2.48 -17.50
C ARG A 180 15.04 -3.93 -17.80
N LEU A 181 14.08 -4.86 -17.87
CA LEU A 181 14.29 -6.26 -18.30
C LEU A 181 14.16 -6.45 -19.82
N GLY A 182 13.95 -5.40 -20.60
CA GLY A 182 13.80 -5.47 -22.06
C GLY A 182 12.48 -6.10 -22.52
N ILE A 183 11.48 -6.16 -21.66
CA ILE A 183 10.14 -6.72 -21.95
C ILE A 183 9.21 -5.57 -22.32
N LYS A 184 8.47 -5.72 -23.42
CA LYS A 184 7.50 -4.69 -23.87
C LYS A 184 6.15 -4.87 -23.21
N ASP A 185 5.50 -3.74 -22.87
CA ASP A 185 4.10 -3.73 -22.48
C ASP A 185 3.22 -4.25 -23.62
N ILE A 186 2.21 -5.06 -23.30
CA ILE A 186 1.26 -5.60 -24.27
C ILE A 186 0.01 -4.72 -24.29
N ALA A 187 -0.23 -4.05 -25.43
CA ALA A 187 -1.42 -3.22 -25.60
C ALA A 187 -2.70 -4.10 -25.56
N TRP A 188 -3.66 -3.69 -24.74
CA TRP A 188 -5.00 -4.26 -24.81
C TRP A 188 -5.73 -3.72 -26.04
N ARG A 189 -6.26 -4.62 -26.87
CA ARG A 189 -7.08 -4.31 -28.04
C ARG A 189 -8.42 -4.99 -27.88
N PRO A 190 -9.54 -4.24 -27.88
CA PRO A 190 -10.86 -4.86 -27.91
C PRO A 190 -11.01 -5.66 -29.21
N ARG A 191 -11.68 -6.81 -29.10
CA ARG A 191 -12.05 -7.65 -30.27
C ARG A 191 -13.25 -7.08 -30.95
#